data_e6b798fbc9ca438f24f43489825e5d27
#
_entry.id   e6b798fbc9ca438f24f43489825e5d27
#
_cell.length_a   1.000
_cell.length_b   1.000
_cell.length_c   1.000
_cell.angle_alpha   90.00
_cell.angle_beta   90.00
_cell.angle_gamma   90.00
#
_symmetry.space_group_name_H-M   'P 1'
#
loop_
_entity.id
_entity.type
_entity.pdbx_description
1 polymer ?
#
loop_
_entity_poly.entity_id
_entity_poly.type
_entity_poly.pdbx_seq_one_letter_code
_entity_poly.pdbx_strand_id
1 'polypeptide(L)'
;MNARAHLIIGFTAMLAAIAMTTGLFLNTAWTEESAVPAQRCVVVWSEGTAGTDVYPKDINGAIAEGLASLEGWEVVTASLNDPDQGLPDALLHRADVLVWWGHKKHGLVKDKLVRKIVKRVKEDGMGFISLHSAHFAKPNKELMGTACSWGAYEADSTTLKVTVKEPDHPIAKGVKDFTVEHSERYSEPYAVPEPQAVPFEGVHTLANGTEDPSRIGLCWQVGKGKFFYFQAGHETNPIFYDENVRLIMRNAVEWAAPANQ
;
A
#
# COMPACT_ATOMS: atom_id res chain seq x y z
N MET A 1 -72.22 -27.18 -64.10
CA MET A 1 -71.80 -27.99 -65.28
C MET A 1 -70.41 -28.50 -64.96
N ASN A 2 -70.34 -29.72 -64.54
CA ASN A 2 -69.66 -30.90 -65.09
C ASN A 2 -68.22 -30.57 -65.57
N ALA A 3 -67.15 -31.26 -65.14
CA ALA A 3 -66.97 -32.68 -65.27
C ALA A 3 -65.77 -33.17 -64.38
N ARG A 4 -65.93 -34.39 -63.99
CA ARG A 4 -64.99 -35.34 -63.37
C ARG A 4 -63.88 -35.77 -64.31
N ALA A 5 -62.72 -36.22 -63.80
CA ALA A 5 -62.01 -37.45 -64.13
C ALA A 5 -60.79 -37.62 -63.25
N HIS A 6 -60.74 -38.63 -62.44
CA HIS A 6 -60.05 -39.94 -62.37
C HIS A 6 -58.54 -39.84 -62.54
N LEU A 7 -57.74 -40.09 -61.46
CA LEU A 7 -57.18 -41.34 -60.95
C LEU A 7 -56.24 -42.06 -61.90
N ILE A 8 -54.97 -42.14 -61.57
CA ILE A 8 -54.14 -43.41 -61.73
C ILE A 8 -52.99 -43.34 -60.71
N ILE A 9 -52.85 -44.43 -59.98
CA ILE A 9 -51.89 -44.73 -58.91
C ILE A 9 -50.61 -45.27 -59.63
N GLY A 10 -49.48 -44.79 -59.23
CA GLY A 10 -48.19 -45.36 -59.56
C GLY A 10 -47.29 -45.51 -58.31
N PHE A 11 -47.22 -46.75 -57.80
CA PHE A 11 -46.29 -47.13 -56.76
C PHE A 11 -44.86 -47.27 -57.40
N THR A 12 -43.92 -46.50 -56.90
CA THR A 12 -42.50 -46.79 -57.17
C THR A 12 -41.78 -46.71 -55.77
N ALA A 13 -41.36 -47.92 -55.36
CA ALA A 13 -40.50 -48.12 -54.23
C ALA A 13 -39.13 -47.50 -54.45
N MET A 14 -38.71 -46.57 -53.61
CA MET A 14 -37.35 -46.03 -53.64
C MET A 14 -36.66 -46.40 -52.32
N LEU A 15 -35.63 -47.24 -52.43
CA LEU A 15 -34.76 -47.62 -51.35
C LEU A 15 -34.06 -46.31 -50.78
N ALA A 16 -34.27 -46.03 -49.52
CA ALA A 16 -33.50 -45.03 -48.81
C ALA A 16 -32.22 -45.62 -48.26
N ALA A 17 -31.08 -45.26 -48.84
CA ALA A 17 -29.77 -45.52 -48.26
C ALA A 17 -29.54 -44.59 -47.09
N ILE A 18 -29.45 -45.13 -45.88
CA ILE A 18 -29.08 -44.39 -44.64
C ILE A 18 -27.54 -44.23 -44.68
N ALA A 19 -27.06 -43.05 -45.03
CA ALA A 19 -25.67 -42.65 -44.82
C ALA A 19 -25.50 -42.26 -43.33
N MET A 20 -24.86 -43.14 -42.54
CA MET A 20 -24.37 -42.79 -41.21
C MET A 20 -23.15 -41.85 -41.37
N THR A 21 -23.35 -40.55 -41.22
CA THR A 21 -22.26 -39.59 -41.02
C THR A 21 -21.86 -39.62 -39.55
N THR A 22 -20.75 -40.32 -39.26
CA THR A 22 -20.08 -40.18 -37.95
C THR A 22 -19.49 -38.76 -37.84
N GLY A 23 -20.23 -37.86 -37.21
CA GLY A 23 -19.74 -36.54 -36.84
C GLY A 23 -18.66 -36.67 -35.79
N LEU A 24 -17.39 -36.43 -36.21
CA LEU A 24 -16.27 -36.25 -35.29
C LEU A 24 -16.50 -34.90 -34.55
N PHE A 25 -17.06 -34.96 -33.35
CA PHE A 25 -17.04 -33.79 -32.46
C PHE A 25 -15.60 -33.59 -31.99
N LEU A 26 -14.88 -32.67 -32.62
CA LEU A 26 -13.64 -32.13 -32.08
C LEU A 26 -14.02 -31.32 -30.83
N ASN A 27 -13.84 -31.94 -29.67
CA ASN A 27 -13.96 -31.31 -28.38
C ASN A 27 -12.74 -30.39 -28.24
N THR A 28 -12.82 -29.14 -28.73
CA THR A 28 -11.84 -28.10 -28.42
C THR A 28 -12.00 -27.75 -26.93
N ALA A 29 -11.24 -28.47 -26.10
CA ALA A 29 -11.05 -28.05 -24.73
C ALA A 29 -10.41 -26.64 -24.76
N TRP A 30 -11.22 -25.63 -24.50
CA TRP A 30 -10.70 -24.32 -24.16
C TRP A 30 -9.94 -24.50 -22.83
N THR A 31 -8.61 -24.52 -22.89
CA THR A 31 -7.80 -24.31 -21.71
C THR A 31 -8.12 -22.89 -21.27
N GLU A 32 -8.84 -22.73 -20.16
CA GLU A 32 -8.88 -21.46 -19.43
C GLU A 32 -7.42 -21.12 -19.12
N GLU A 33 -6.87 -20.19 -19.88
CA GLU A 33 -5.61 -19.56 -19.56
C GLU A 33 -5.83 -18.92 -18.20
N SER A 34 -5.25 -19.51 -17.16
CA SER A 34 -5.37 -18.99 -15.80
C SER A 34 -4.85 -17.56 -15.84
N ALA A 35 -5.75 -16.58 -15.75
CA ALA A 35 -5.39 -15.19 -15.68
C ALA A 35 -4.36 -15.02 -14.54
N VAL A 36 -3.14 -14.65 -14.88
CA VAL A 36 -2.13 -14.30 -13.88
C VAL A 36 -2.79 -13.23 -12.99
N PRO A 37 -2.88 -13.43 -11.66
CA PRO A 37 -3.49 -12.44 -10.80
C PRO A 37 -2.86 -11.07 -11.07
N ALA A 38 -3.67 -10.03 -11.19
CA ALA A 38 -3.17 -8.67 -11.40
C ALA A 38 -2.17 -8.35 -10.29
N GLN A 39 -0.96 -7.99 -10.65
CA GLN A 39 0.10 -7.67 -9.71
C GLN A 39 -0.29 -6.39 -8.94
N ARG A 40 -0.27 -6.45 -7.61
CA ARG A 40 -0.50 -5.27 -6.75
C ARG A 40 0.64 -4.28 -6.90
N CYS A 41 0.37 -3.01 -6.66
CA CYS A 41 1.35 -1.94 -6.80
C CYS A 41 1.51 -1.16 -5.49
N VAL A 42 2.73 -1.12 -4.97
CA VAL A 42 3.11 -0.18 -3.90
C VAL A 42 4.03 0.89 -4.46
N VAL A 43 3.66 2.14 -4.22
CA VAL A 43 4.50 3.30 -4.57
C VAL A 43 5.16 3.82 -3.30
N VAL A 44 6.49 3.90 -3.31
CA VAL A 44 7.28 4.47 -2.22
C VAL A 44 7.78 5.84 -2.63
N TRP A 45 7.19 6.87 -2.05
CA TRP A 45 7.45 8.27 -2.39
C TRP A 45 8.31 8.96 -1.33
N SER A 46 9.24 9.81 -1.78
CA SER A 46 10.07 10.64 -0.91
C SER A 46 10.25 12.07 -1.43
N GLU A 47 10.69 12.95 -0.53
CA GLU A 47 11.07 14.34 -0.88
C GLU A 47 12.46 14.46 -1.51
N GLY A 48 13.27 13.38 -1.53
CA GLY A 48 14.65 13.41 -2.01
C GLY A 48 15.53 14.28 -1.12
N THR A 49 15.51 14.06 0.19
CA THR A 49 16.23 14.90 1.17
C THR A 49 17.30 14.16 1.96
N ALA A 50 17.35 12.83 1.90
CA ALA A 50 18.32 12.05 2.63
C ALA A 50 19.73 12.18 2.04
N GLY A 51 20.75 12.18 2.91
CA GLY A 51 22.13 12.16 2.51
C GLY A 51 22.54 10.81 1.89
N THR A 52 23.31 10.84 0.82
CA THR A 52 23.76 9.63 0.11
C THR A 52 24.74 8.79 0.90
N ASP A 53 25.33 9.32 1.95
CA ASP A 53 26.17 8.62 2.92
C ASP A 53 25.38 7.66 3.81
N VAL A 54 24.11 7.99 4.11
CA VAL A 54 23.20 7.15 4.89
C VAL A 54 22.27 6.36 3.97
N TYR A 55 21.69 7.02 2.98
CA TYR A 55 20.74 6.45 2.04
C TYR A 55 21.19 6.67 0.59
N PRO A 56 22.05 5.80 0.04
CA PRO A 56 22.62 5.99 -1.31
C PRO A 56 21.60 6.12 -2.43
N LYS A 57 20.38 5.58 -2.22
CA LYS A 57 19.25 5.65 -3.16
C LYS A 57 18.06 6.41 -2.56
N ASP A 58 18.32 7.34 -1.64
CA ASP A 58 17.31 7.99 -0.81
C ASP A 58 16.49 7.00 0.05
N ILE A 59 15.63 7.49 0.91
CA ILE A 59 14.82 6.68 1.83
C ILE A 59 13.82 5.78 1.07
N ASN A 60 13.20 6.30 0.02
CA ASN A 60 12.31 5.50 -0.82
C ASN A 60 13.02 4.29 -1.44
N GLY A 61 14.28 4.43 -1.84
CA GLY A 61 15.09 3.33 -2.33
C GLY A 61 15.38 2.27 -1.26
N ALA A 62 15.73 2.69 -0.03
CA ALA A 62 15.97 1.78 1.09
C ALA A 62 14.71 0.99 1.49
N ILE A 63 13.56 1.68 1.52
CA ILE A 63 12.27 1.02 1.79
C ILE A 63 11.91 0.06 0.66
N ALA A 64 12.08 0.46 -0.60
CA ALA A 64 11.82 -0.39 -1.76
C ALA A 64 12.67 -1.67 -1.74
N GLU A 65 13.94 -1.58 -1.34
CA GLU A 65 14.80 -2.76 -1.14
C GLU A 65 14.22 -3.71 -0.08
N GLY A 66 13.70 -3.18 1.03
CA GLY A 66 13.04 -3.97 2.08
C GLY A 66 11.73 -4.62 1.63
N LEU A 67 11.05 -4.04 0.65
CA LEU A 67 9.79 -4.54 0.07
C LEU A 67 10.00 -5.49 -1.12
N ALA A 68 11.21 -5.60 -1.67
CA ALA A 68 11.49 -6.39 -2.88
C ALA A 68 11.16 -7.89 -2.76
N SER A 69 11.02 -8.40 -1.53
CA SER A 69 10.63 -9.80 -1.26
C SER A 69 9.12 -10.03 -1.19
N LEU A 70 8.29 -9.00 -1.36
CA LEU A 70 6.83 -9.16 -1.37
C LEU A 70 6.38 -9.86 -2.66
N GLU A 71 5.85 -11.07 -2.51
CA GLU A 71 5.33 -11.82 -3.65
C GLU A 71 4.03 -11.20 -4.18
N GLY A 72 3.91 -11.10 -5.50
CA GLY A 72 2.73 -10.52 -6.16
C GLY A 72 2.66 -8.99 -6.12
N TRP A 73 3.74 -8.30 -5.72
CA TRP A 73 3.80 -6.86 -5.68
C TRP A 73 4.82 -6.29 -6.67
N GLU A 74 4.43 -5.24 -7.36
CA GLU A 74 5.33 -4.30 -8.02
C GLU A 74 5.68 -3.19 -7.04
N VAL A 75 6.97 -2.93 -6.83
CA VAL A 75 7.47 -1.86 -5.97
C VAL A 75 8.01 -0.74 -6.84
N VAL A 76 7.40 0.43 -6.78
CA VAL A 76 7.77 1.61 -7.58
C VAL A 76 8.28 2.70 -6.66
N THR A 77 9.48 3.22 -6.92
CA THR A 77 9.97 4.42 -6.23
C THR A 77 9.54 5.67 -6.99
N ALA A 78 9.22 6.74 -6.24
CA ALA A 78 8.83 8.03 -6.78
C ALA A 78 9.37 9.16 -5.90
N SER A 79 9.59 10.34 -6.49
CA SER A 79 10.17 11.46 -5.77
C SER A 79 9.45 12.78 -6.09
N LEU A 80 9.51 13.71 -5.14
CA LEU A 80 9.05 15.09 -5.33
C LEU A 80 9.65 15.76 -6.57
N ASN A 81 10.88 15.39 -6.93
CA ASN A 81 11.62 16.01 -8.02
C ASN A 81 11.30 15.40 -9.40
N ASP A 82 10.56 14.29 -9.44
CA ASP A 82 10.15 13.65 -10.68
C ASP A 82 9.00 14.43 -11.36
N PRO A 83 8.74 14.22 -12.66
CA PRO A 83 7.56 14.77 -13.32
C PRO A 83 6.28 14.48 -12.53
N ASP A 84 5.35 15.44 -12.51
CA ASP A 84 4.13 15.38 -11.70
C ASP A 84 4.36 15.07 -10.21
N GLN A 85 5.52 15.49 -9.69
CA GLN A 85 5.97 15.20 -8.33
C GLN A 85 6.00 13.68 -8.02
N GLY A 86 6.39 12.88 -9.01
CA GLY A 86 6.53 11.44 -8.93
C GLY A 86 5.22 10.64 -8.96
N LEU A 87 4.06 11.31 -9.03
CA LEU A 87 2.75 10.68 -8.99
C LEU A 87 1.85 11.11 -10.16
N PRO A 88 2.23 10.80 -11.42
CA PRO A 88 1.34 10.99 -12.54
C PRO A 88 0.05 10.19 -12.36
N ASP A 89 -1.05 10.65 -12.96
CA ASP A 89 -2.38 10.07 -12.76
C ASP A 89 -2.42 8.56 -13.01
N ALA A 90 -1.71 8.07 -14.01
CA ALA A 90 -1.66 6.64 -14.34
C ALA A 90 -1.02 5.80 -13.20
N LEU A 91 0.07 6.28 -12.60
CA LEU A 91 0.72 5.60 -11.48
C LEU A 91 -0.14 5.68 -10.21
N LEU A 92 -0.64 6.87 -9.88
CA LEU A 92 -1.50 7.05 -8.71
C LEU A 92 -2.80 6.24 -8.81
N HIS A 93 -3.34 6.07 -10.02
CA HIS A 93 -4.55 5.27 -10.24
C HIS A 93 -4.32 3.78 -9.95
N ARG A 94 -3.20 3.22 -10.36
CA ARG A 94 -2.90 1.79 -10.15
C ARG A 94 -2.26 1.47 -8.81
N ALA A 95 -1.86 2.48 -8.01
CA ALA A 95 -1.31 2.25 -6.69
C ALA A 95 -2.35 1.66 -5.73
N ASP A 96 -2.06 0.50 -5.16
CA ASP A 96 -2.83 -0.11 -4.08
C ASP A 96 -2.43 0.46 -2.72
N VAL A 97 -1.12 0.78 -2.56
CA VAL A 97 -0.57 1.38 -1.34
C VAL A 97 0.41 2.48 -1.71
N LEU A 98 0.32 3.60 -1.01
CA LEU A 98 1.27 4.71 -1.10
C LEU A 98 2.02 4.85 0.23
N VAL A 99 3.33 4.60 0.21
CA VAL A 99 4.24 4.86 1.33
C VAL A 99 4.81 6.26 1.15
N TRP A 100 4.67 7.09 2.17
CA TRP A 100 5.01 8.50 2.11
C TRP A 100 6.10 8.88 3.11
N TRP A 101 7.24 9.32 2.58
CA TRP A 101 8.28 9.97 3.36
C TRP A 101 8.29 11.48 3.04
N GLY A 102 8.13 12.33 4.06
CA GLY A 102 8.26 13.78 3.96
C GLY A 102 8.94 14.33 5.20
N HIS A 103 9.85 15.30 5.05
CA HIS A 103 10.61 15.87 6.16
C HIS A 103 10.75 17.40 6.07
N LYS A 104 11.27 17.93 4.97
CA LYS A 104 11.65 19.35 4.84
C LYS A 104 10.84 20.12 3.81
N LYS A 105 10.20 19.42 2.88
CA LYS A 105 9.58 20.03 1.69
C LYS A 105 8.07 19.86 1.62
N HIS A 106 7.41 19.60 2.75
CA HIS A 106 5.93 19.37 2.83
C HIS A 106 5.13 20.44 2.07
N GLY A 107 5.56 21.72 2.16
CA GLY A 107 4.90 22.85 1.51
C GLY A 107 4.95 22.83 -0.01
N LEU A 108 5.94 22.16 -0.61
CA LEU A 108 6.13 22.11 -2.06
C LEU A 108 5.16 21.14 -2.77
N VAL A 109 4.54 20.23 -2.03
CA VAL A 109 3.54 19.31 -2.60
C VAL A 109 2.31 20.11 -3.04
N LYS A 110 1.96 19.97 -4.32
CA LYS A 110 0.83 20.70 -4.93
C LYS A 110 -0.50 20.25 -4.34
N ASP A 111 -1.36 21.19 -3.98
CA ASP A 111 -2.68 20.88 -3.40
C ASP A 111 -3.56 20.04 -4.35
N LYS A 112 -3.39 20.19 -5.67
CA LYS A 112 -4.08 19.33 -6.65
C LYS A 112 -3.69 17.85 -6.47
N LEU A 113 -2.40 17.56 -6.23
CA LEU A 113 -1.91 16.21 -5.97
C LEU A 113 -2.43 15.69 -4.63
N VAL A 114 -2.38 16.53 -3.59
CA VAL A 114 -2.94 16.18 -2.26
C VAL A 114 -4.41 15.74 -2.38
N ARG A 115 -5.25 16.53 -3.07
CA ARG A 115 -6.66 16.16 -3.29
C ARG A 115 -6.84 14.83 -4.00
N LYS A 116 -5.98 14.50 -4.99
CA LYS A 116 -6.02 13.21 -5.68
C LYS A 116 -5.66 12.06 -4.73
N ILE A 117 -4.60 12.21 -3.93
CA ILE A 117 -4.20 11.20 -2.93
C ILE A 117 -5.33 10.98 -1.93
N VAL A 118 -5.89 12.04 -1.37
CA VAL A 118 -6.98 11.97 -0.39
C VAL A 118 -8.21 11.25 -0.98
N LYS A 119 -8.56 11.57 -2.23
CA LYS A 119 -9.64 10.90 -2.94
C LYS A 119 -9.36 9.40 -3.10
N ARG A 120 -8.15 9.03 -3.56
CA ARG A 120 -7.73 7.63 -3.72
C ARG A 120 -7.86 6.85 -2.41
N VAL A 121 -7.44 7.44 -1.29
CA VAL A 121 -7.58 6.80 0.03
C VAL A 121 -9.04 6.70 0.44
N LYS A 122 -9.78 7.82 0.46
CA LYS A 122 -11.13 7.86 1.06
C LYS A 122 -12.19 7.16 0.21
N GLU A 123 -12.12 7.28 -1.12
CA GLU A 123 -13.18 6.80 -2.02
C GLU A 123 -12.83 5.48 -2.70
N ASP A 124 -11.55 5.25 -3.05
CA ASP A 124 -11.13 4.09 -3.82
C ASP A 124 -10.43 3.01 -2.97
N GLY A 125 -10.09 3.32 -1.71
CA GLY A 125 -9.56 2.34 -0.77
C GLY A 125 -8.04 2.15 -0.84
N MET A 126 -7.29 3.01 -1.54
CA MET A 126 -5.83 2.97 -1.53
C MET A 126 -5.28 3.08 -0.10
N GLY A 127 -4.36 2.19 0.28
CA GLY A 127 -3.67 2.28 1.55
C GLY A 127 -2.70 3.45 1.61
N PHE A 128 -2.54 4.06 2.79
CA PHE A 128 -1.58 5.14 3.01
C PHE A 128 -0.70 4.85 4.22
N ILE A 129 0.61 4.83 4.02
CA ILE A 129 1.60 4.63 5.08
C ILE A 129 2.41 5.91 5.22
N SER A 130 2.29 6.56 6.37
CA SER A 130 2.98 7.82 6.68
C SER A 130 4.13 7.57 7.63
N LEU A 131 5.31 8.09 7.30
CA LEU A 131 6.53 7.77 8.01
C LEU A 131 7.12 9.00 8.70
N HIS A 132 7.43 8.88 9.99
CA HIS A 132 8.19 9.85 10.76
C HIS A 132 7.61 11.27 10.66
N SER A 133 8.41 12.24 10.24
CA SER A 133 8.00 13.65 10.08
C SER A 133 6.94 13.89 9.00
N ALA A 134 6.57 12.86 8.23
CA ALA A 134 5.45 12.94 7.29
C ALA A 134 4.10 13.23 7.95
N HIS A 135 4.00 13.18 9.29
CA HIS A 135 2.83 13.68 10.01
C HIS A 135 2.52 15.15 9.68
N PHE A 136 3.52 15.96 9.32
CA PHE A 136 3.32 17.34 8.85
C PHE A 136 2.96 17.47 7.38
N ALA A 137 3.05 16.40 6.59
CA ALA A 137 2.74 16.43 5.16
C ALA A 137 1.27 16.79 4.93
N LYS A 138 1.00 17.56 3.85
CA LYS A 138 -0.35 17.98 3.50
C LYS A 138 -1.33 16.80 3.37
N PRO A 139 -1.01 15.67 2.66
CA PRO A 139 -1.93 14.55 2.58
C PRO A 139 -2.21 13.91 3.95
N ASN A 140 -1.22 13.84 4.85
CA ASN A 140 -1.42 13.33 6.20
C ASN A 140 -2.45 14.16 6.98
N LYS A 141 -2.28 15.49 6.98
CA LYS A 141 -3.19 16.41 7.66
C LYS A 141 -4.62 16.36 7.10
N GLU A 142 -4.76 16.30 5.78
CA GLU A 142 -6.06 16.21 5.11
C GLU A 142 -6.77 14.86 5.40
N LEU A 143 -6.02 13.77 5.51
CA LEU A 143 -6.57 12.45 5.85
C LEU A 143 -7.00 12.40 7.31
N MET A 144 -6.20 12.96 8.23
CA MET A 144 -6.49 12.98 9.66
C MET A 144 -7.48 14.08 10.07
N GLY A 145 -7.61 15.14 9.27
CA GLY A 145 -8.49 16.28 9.58
C GLY A 145 -8.00 17.15 10.74
N THR A 146 -6.70 17.11 11.05
CA THR A 146 -6.09 17.85 12.17
C THR A 146 -4.73 18.43 11.77
N ALA A 147 -4.12 19.22 12.66
CA ALA A 147 -2.77 19.73 12.46
C ALA A 147 -1.69 18.65 12.55
N CYS A 148 -2.00 17.48 13.10
CA CYS A 148 -1.08 16.36 13.32
C CYS A 148 0.19 16.80 14.09
N SER A 149 0.05 17.71 15.05
CA SER A 149 1.16 18.19 15.87
C SER A 149 1.41 17.24 17.05
N TRP A 150 2.67 17.14 17.44
CA TRP A 150 3.11 16.47 18.64
C TRP A 150 3.29 17.48 19.79
N GLY A 151 3.30 16.99 21.03
CA GLY A 151 3.45 17.83 22.22
C GLY A 151 4.83 18.47 22.32
N ALA A 152 5.89 17.71 22.00
CA ALA A 152 7.24 18.22 21.94
C ALA A 152 8.05 17.50 20.87
N TYR A 153 9.19 18.08 20.55
CA TYR A 153 10.15 17.58 19.57
C TYR A 153 11.55 17.71 20.14
N GLU A 154 12.41 16.73 19.86
CA GLU A 154 13.81 16.80 20.16
C GLU A 154 14.62 16.12 19.04
N ALA A 155 15.49 16.91 18.40
CA ALA A 155 16.36 16.41 17.38
C ALA A 155 17.38 15.42 17.97
N ASP A 156 17.52 14.32 17.30
CA ASP A 156 18.67 13.46 17.14
C ASP A 156 19.58 13.23 18.36
N SER A 157 19.12 12.42 19.31
CA SER A 157 20.02 11.83 20.32
C SER A 157 19.32 10.87 21.27
N THR A 158 18.16 10.38 20.91
CA THR A 158 17.45 9.45 21.78
C THR A 158 17.63 8.02 21.29
N THR A 159 17.79 7.09 22.22
CA THR A 159 17.57 5.68 21.97
C THR A 159 16.10 5.40 22.06
N LEU A 160 15.53 4.70 21.08
CA LEU A 160 14.12 4.33 21.07
C LEU A 160 14.00 2.81 21.26
N LYS A 161 13.43 2.39 22.39
CA LYS A 161 12.98 1.01 22.57
C LYS A 161 11.56 0.86 22.03
N VAL A 162 11.39 0.02 21.01
CA VAL A 162 10.08 -0.30 20.44
C VAL A 162 9.57 -1.60 21.05
N THR A 163 8.31 -1.58 21.50
CA THR A 163 7.62 -2.74 22.08
C THR A 163 6.40 -3.09 21.26
N VAL A 164 6.24 -4.39 20.98
CA VAL A 164 5.04 -4.93 20.33
C VAL A 164 3.89 -4.93 21.32
N LYS A 165 2.92 -4.04 21.11
CA LYS A 165 1.76 -3.86 21.99
C LYS A 165 0.60 -4.79 21.65
N GLU A 166 0.34 -4.95 20.35
CA GLU A 166 -0.74 -5.78 19.82
C GLU A 166 -0.14 -6.87 18.93
N PRO A 167 0.36 -7.99 19.50
CA PRO A 167 1.08 -9.02 18.75
C PRO A 167 0.20 -9.76 17.71
N ASP A 168 -1.12 -9.75 17.91
CA ASP A 168 -2.09 -10.35 16.98
C ASP A 168 -2.46 -9.43 15.81
N HIS A 169 -2.05 -8.15 15.86
CA HIS A 169 -2.30 -7.23 14.76
C HIS A 169 -1.44 -7.62 13.53
N PRO A 170 -2.00 -7.64 12.30
CA PRO A 170 -1.27 -8.09 11.11
C PRO A 170 0.08 -7.38 10.90
N ILE A 171 0.17 -6.08 11.21
CA ILE A 171 1.43 -5.32 11.08
C ILE A 171 2.50 -5.82 12.06
N ALA A 172 2.11 -6.34 13.21
CA ALA A 172 3.03 -6.84 14.24
C ALA A 172 3.48 -8.29 14.03
N LYS A 173 2.93 -8.97 13.02
CA LYS A 173 3.23 -10.39 12.77
C LYS A 173 4.73 -10.64 12.61
N GLY A 174 5.30 -11.47 13.50
CA GLY A 174 6.70 -11.86 13.48
C GLY A 174 7.68 -10.80 13.98
N VAL A 175 7.23 -9.59 14.25
CA VAL A 175 8.05 -8.52 14.83
C VAL A 175 8.28 -8.82 16.31
N LYS A 176 9.50 -8.56 16.78
CA LYS A 176 9.87 -8.64 18.20
C LYS A 176 10.19 -7.25 18.71
N ASP A 177 10.23 -7.09 20.05
CA ASP A 177 10.75 -5.87 20.65
C ASP A 177 12.20 -5.63 20.16
N PHE A 178 12.51 -4.37 19.83
CA PHE A 178 13.82 -3.99 19.33
C PHE A 178 14.19 -2.57 19.77
N THR A 179 15.45 -2.21 19.58
CA THR A 179 15.96 -0.88 19.93
C THR A 179 16.52 -0.21 18.69
N VAL A 180 16.18 1.05 18.52
CA VAL A 180 16.76 1.97 17.55
C VAL A 180 17.76 2.85 18.32
N GLU A 181 19.06 2.75 18.02
CA GLU A 181 20.11 3.42 18.77
C GLU A 181 20.07 4.95 18.61
N HIS A 182 19.58 5.44 17.47
CA HIS A 182 19.45 6.85 17.19
C HIS A 182 18.07 7.12 16.60
N SER A 183 17.27 7.95 17.27
CA SER A 183 15.94 8.33 16.81
C SER A 183 15.67 9.79 17.16
N GLU A 184 14.99 10.48 16.28
CA GLU A 184 14.38 11.76 16.54
C GLU A 184 13.09 11.53 17.34
N ARG A 185 12.85 12.34 18.36
CA ARG A 185 11.73 12.18 19.27
C ARG A 185 10.59 13.13 18.96
N TYR A 186 9.39 12.56 18.91
CA TYR A 186 8.12 13.27 18.98
C TYR A 186 7.35 12.76 20.20
N SER A 187 7.09 13.64 21.20
CA SER A 187 6.39 13.22 22.40
C SER A 187 4.88 13.48 22.36
N GLU A 188 4.15 12.68 23.10
CA GLU A 188 2.70 12.86 23.27
C GLU A 188 2.35 14.21 23.92
N PRO A 189 1.16 14.77 23.67
CA PRO A 189 0.08 14.17 22.88
C PRO A 189 0.27 14.37 21.37
N TYR A 190 -0.07 13.36 20.59
CA TYR A 190 -0.19 13.47 19.15
C TYR A 190 -1.62 13.89 18.77
N ALA A 191 -1.76 15.05 18.15
CA ALA A 191 -3.05 15.66 17.80
C ALA A 191 -3.68 15.03 16.55
N VAL A 192 -4.20 13.81 16.71
CA VAL A 192 -4.91 13.04 15.68
C VAL A 192 -6.18 12.42 16.27
N PRO A 193 -7.13 11.97 15.44
CA PRO A 193 -8.24 11.13 15.91
C PRO A 193 -7.72 9.90 16.64
N GLU A 194 -8.49 9.38 17.60
CA GLU A 194 -8.11 8.16 18.31
C GLU A 194 -7.87 7.01 17.31
N PRO A 195 -6.70 6.34 17.34
CA PRO A 195 -6.41 5.23 16.45
C PRO A 195 -7.27 4.01 16.81
N GLN A 196 -7.60 3.21 15.79
CA GLN A 196 -8.35 1.96 15.98
C GLN A 196 -7.45 0.84 16.51
N ALA A 197 -6.13 0.92 16.26
CA ALA A 197 -5.13 -0.01 16.79
C ALA A 197 -3.80 0.73 16.99
N VAL A 198 -3.04 0.26 17.98
CA VAL A 198 -1.68 0.74 18.30
C VAL A 198 -0.74 -0.47 18.39
N PRO A 199 -0.36 -1.09 17.25
CA PRO A 199 0.49 -2.27 17.26
C PRO A 199 1.84 -2.06 17.94
N PHE A 200 2.37 -0.84 17.97
CA PHE A 200 3.66 -0.55 18.56
C PHE A 200 3.62 0.67 19.48
N GLU A 201 4.17 0.49 20.67
CA GLU A 201 4.54 1.57 21.59
C GLU A 201 6.06 1.65 21.69
N GLY A 202 6.58 2.76 22.19
CA GLY A 202 8.00 2.91 22.41
C GLY A 202 8.33 3.84 23.55
N VAL A 203 9.58 3.75 23.99
CA VAL A 203 10.14 4.64 25.02
C VAL A 203 11.41 5.25 24.45
N HIS A 204 11.41 6.57 24.32
CA HIS A 204 12.61 7.33 24.03
C HIS A 204 13.38 7.56 25.32
N THR A 205 14.66 7.24 25.30
CA THR A 205 15.58 7.62 26.40
C THR A 205 16.40 8.82 25.95
N LEU A 206 16.22 9.93 26.61
CA LEU A 206 16.91 11.19 26.32
C LEU A 206 18.35 11.17 26.85
N ALA A 207 19.19 12.09 26.37
CA ALA A 207 20.59 12.20 26.77
C ALA A 207 20.79 12.38 28.31
N ASN A 208 19.81 12.96 28.99
CA ASN A 208 19.80 13.11 30.45
C ASN A 208 19.26 11.89 31.21
N GLY A 209 18.93 10.80 30.51
CA GLY A 209 18.35 9.58 31.09
C GLY A 209 16.83 9.62 31.33
N THR A 210 16.15 10.72 30.94
CA THR A 210 14.68 10.80 31.05
C THR A 210 14.05 9.86 30.04
N GLU A 211 13.05 9.11 30.47
CA GLU A 211 12.25 8.24 29.59
C GLU A 211 10.97 8.98 29.18
N ASP A 212 10.64 8.90 27.88
CA ASP A 212 9.45 9.48 27.28
C ASP A 212 8.68 8.44 26.46
N PRO A 213 7.59 7.88 27.01
CA PRO A 213 6.78 6.90 26.29
C PRO A 213 5.92 7.56 25.24
N SER A 214 5.77 6.90 24.10
CA SER A 214 4.89 7.34 23.02
C SER A 214 4.34 6.17 22.19
N ARG A 215 3.27 6.44 21.47
CA ARG A 215 2.73 5.51 20.47
C ARG A 215 3.58 5.61 19.21
N ILE A 216 4.16 4.49 18.78
CA ILE A 216 5.13 4.44 17.67
C ILE A 216 4.46 4.01 16.37
N GLY A 217 3.49 3.09 16.43
CA GLY A 217 2.74 2.62 15.27
C GLY A 217 1.25 2.76 15.50
N LEU A 218 0.54 3.48 14.62
CA LEU A 218 -0.87 3.81 14.79
C LEU A 218 -1.65 3.51 13.50
N CYS A 219 -2.86 2.96 13.67
CA CYS A 219 -3.69 2.49 12.55
C CYS A 219 -5.08 3.13 12.57
N TRP A 220 -5.56 3.51 11.38
CA TRP A 220 -6.91 4.04 11.17
C TRP A 220 -7.55 3.48 9.91
N GLN A 221 -8.87 3.42 9.91
CA GLN A 221 -9.68 3.34 8.70
C GLN A 221 -10.05 4.77 8.30
N VAL A 222 -9.68 5.21 7.10
CA VAL A 222 -9.97 6.56 6.59
C VAL A 222 -10.78 6.46 5.30
N GLY A 223 -12.09 6.63 5.40
CA GLY A 223 -12.99 6.29 4.31
C GLY A 223 -12.91 4.80 3.99
N LYS A 224 -12.62 4.44 2.74
CA LYS A 224 -12.42 3.03 2.33
C LYS A 224 -10.97 2.56 2.50
N GLY A 225 -10.00 3.47 2.65
CA GLY A 225 -8.57 3.13 2.77
C GLY A 225 -8.12 2.94 4.21
N LYS A 226 -7.04 2.20 4.38
CA LYS A 226 -6.37 2.02 5.67
C LYS A 226 -5.18 2.96 5.74
N PHE A 227 -4.95 3.50 6.90
CA PHE A 227 -3.86 4.43 7.19
C PHE A 227 -3.00 3.88 8.31
N PHE A 228 -1.69 3.79 8.08
CA PHE A 228 -0.71 3.45 9.11
C PHE A 228 0.29 4.59 9.26
N TYR A 229 0.55 5.01 10.48
CA TYR A 229 1.62 5.93 10.81
C TYR A 229 2.69 5.21 11.62
N PHE A 230 3.96 5.37 11.21
CA PHE A 230 5.12 4.87 11.94
C PHE A 230 6.04 6.02 12.31
N GLN A 231 6.22 6.24 13.62
CA GLN A 231 6.91 7.42 14.14
C GLN A 231 8.43 7.36 13.96
N ALA A 232 9.03 6.17 14.17
CA ALA A 232 10.47 6.03 14.14
C ALA A 232 11.05 6.34 12.75
N GLY A 233 12.21 6.96 12.73
CA GLY A 233 12.92 7.30 11.51
C GLY A 233 13.72 8.57 11.66
N HIS A 234 14.55 8.85 10.72
CA HIS A 234 15.15 10.12 10.36
C HIS A 234 16.01 9.94 9.10
N GLU A 235 16.28 11.02 8.37
CA GLU A 235 17.10 10.95 7.15
C GLU A 235 18.59 10.73 7.43
N THR A 236 19.04 10.95 8.67
CA THR A 236 20.42 10.72 9.15
C THR A 236 20.62 9.37 9.81
N ASN A 237 19.56 8.61 10.04
CA ASN A 237 19.61 7.33 10.75
C ASN A 237 19.19 6.18 9.82
N PRO A 238 20.01 5.13 9.65
CA PRO A 238 19.77 4.07 8.66
C PRO A 238 18.69 3.06 9.08
N ILE A 239 17.63 3.53 9.73
CA ILE A 239 16.58 2.70 10.33
C ILE A 239 15.83 1.84 9.29
N PHE A 240 15.68 2.30 8.05
CA PHE A 240 14.99 1.53 7.00
C PHE A 240 15.83 0.37 6.44
N TYR A 241 17.02 0.15 6.98
CA TYR A 241 17.82 -1.07 6.78
C TYR A 241 17.71 -2.05 7.95
N ASP A 242 17.10 -1.67 9.09
CA ASP A 242 16.82 -2.58 10.21
C ASP A 242 15.80 -3.65 9.82
N GLU A 243 16.06 -4.89 10.14
CA GLU A 243 15.22 -6.04 9.72
C GLU A 243 13.82 -6.02 10.35
N ASN A 244 13.67 -5.53 11.60
CA ASN A 244 12.35 -5.39 12.21
C ASN A 244 11.56 -4.28 11.53
N VAL A 245 12.20 -3.15 11.20
CA VAL A 245 11.55 -2.05 10.47
C VAL A 245 11.16 -2.50 9.07
N ARG A 246 12.03 -3.25 8.36
CA ARG A 246 11.70 -3.84 7.06
C ARG A 246 10.53 -4.81 7.15
N LEU A 247 10.48 -5.62 8.21
CA LEU A 247 9.35 -6.52 8.45
C LEU A 247 8.05 -5.73 8.73
N ILE A 248 8.12 -4.68 9.56
CA ILE A 248 6.98 -3.77 9.81
C ILE A 248 6.49 -3.17 8.49
N MET A 249 7.38 -2.69 7.63
CA MET A 249 7.00 -2.10 6.34
C MET A 249 6.32 -3.11 5.41
N ARG A 250 6.84 -4.34 5.29
CA ARG A 250 6.20 -5.41 4.52
C ARG A 250 4.80 -5.71 5.03
N ASN A 251 4.67 -5.95 6.33
CA ASN A 251 3.38 -6.24 6.97
C ASN A 251 2.40 -5.06 6.80
N ALA A 252 2.88 -3.82 6.92
CA ALA A 252 2.06 -2.63 6.75
C ALA A 252 1.54 -2.48 5.32
N VAL A 253 2.35 -2.76 4.30
CA VAL A 253 1.93 -2.76 2.90
C VAL A 253 0.85 -3.81 2.65
N GLU A 254 1.05 -5.04 3.12
CA GLU A 254 0.03 -6.10 2.99
C GLU A 254 -1.26 -5.76 3.72
N TRP A 255 -1.15 -5.24 4.96
CA TRP A 255 -2.33 -4.86 5.75
C TRP A 255 -3.10 -3.68 5.14
N ALA A 256 -2.38 -2.67 4.62
CA ALA A 256 -3.00 -1.45 4.10
C ALA A 256 -3.64 -1.65 2.72
N ALA A 257 -3.26 -2.70 2.00
CA ALA A 257 -3.81 -2.99 0.69
C ALA A 257 -5.34 -3.11 0.72
N PRO A 258 -6.05 -2.64 -0.32
CA PRO A 258 -7.47 -2.89 -0.46
C PRO A 258 -7.75 -4.39 -0.51
N ALA A 259 -8.91 -4.82 -0.01
CA ALA A 259 -9.35 -6.19 -0.20
C ALA A 259 -9.39 -6.51 -1.70
N ASN A 260 -9.02 -7.73 -2.07
CA ASN A 260 -9.15 -8.17 -3.46
C ASN A 260 -10.58 -7.96 -3.93
N GLN A 261 -10.74 -7.19 -5.01
CA GLN A 261 -12.03 -7.02 -5.68
C GLN A 261 -12.35 -8.25 -6.49
#